data_a3fd1ee33f5d748c7344096c51d3b956
#
_entry.id   a3fd1ee33f5d748c7344096c51d3b956
#
_cell.length_a   1.000
_cell.length_b   1.000
_cell.length_c   1.000
_cell.angle_alpha   90.00
_cell.angle_beta   90.00
_cell.angle_gamma   90.00
#
_symmetry.space_group_name_H-M   'P 1'
#
loop_
_entity.id
_entity.type
_entity.pdbx_description
1 polymer ?
#
loop_
_entity_poly.entity_id
_entity_poly.type
_entity_poly.pdbx_seq_one_letter_code
_entity_poly.pdbx_strand_id
1 'polypeptide(L)'
;MQVLKQLQIPYSFAKRHGVLIRYEGDHAFIVRRENTPLLAIQEARRFLGHPAQFQLCTDQEFHQLLSSSFAGDTGESQQVAAGLEDHPDLLSLADSVPEAEDLMDQEDDAPIVRLINALLSEAIRVGASDIHIESFEKRLSVRLRVDGQLREIVQPRRELAPLLVSRIKVMAKLDIAEKRIPQDGRISLRLAGREVDVRVSTLPSSHGERVVMRLLDKQAGRLNMTHLGLMQNDYDRLKQLVHRPHGIILVTGPTGSGKTTTLYAALSDLNDGSKNILTAEDPIEYQLEGIGQTQVNTNVDMTFARALKAMLRQDPDVVMVGEIRDLETAEIAVQASLTGHLVLSTLHTNTAIGAVTRLKDMGIEPFLLSSSLIGVIAQRLVRTLCSHCATWHDADDFEKELFKPVSSETMLRLPKPKGCEQCAHTGFTGRTAIYEIVPVDDHMRRLIHGNAAEYELENYARQQSGSIREDGLRKVLAGKTTVEEVLRVTNEAAD
;
A
#
# COMPACT_ATOMS: atom_id res chain seq x y z
N MET A 1 34.84 -2.10 -30.45
CA MET A 1 34.05 -0.89 -30.31
C MET A 1 33.54 -0.90 -28.87
N GLN A 2 34.14 -0.06 -27.99
CA GLN A 2 33.65 0.11 -26.60
C GLN A 2 32.38 0.92 -26.66
N VAL A 3 31.28 0.39 -26.12
CA VAL A 3 30.04 1.12 -25.87
C VAL A 3 30.37 2.23 -24.86
N LEU A 4 30.40 3.46 -25.31
CA LEU A 4 30.56 4.61 -24.43
C LEU A 4 29.36 4.62 -23.41
N LYS A 5 29.69 4.42 -22.13
CA LYS A 5 28.73 4.58 -21.05
C LYS A 5 28.14 6.00 -21.15
N GLN A 6 26.86 6.14 -21.37
CA GLN A 6 26.17 7.43 -21.41
C GLN A 6 26.22 8.04 -19.99
N LEU A 7 27.14 9.00 -19.80
CA LEU A 7 27.34 9.69 -18.54
C LEU A 7 26.28 10.80 -18.41
N GLN A 8 25.44 10.74 -17.39
CA GLN A 8 24.49 11.82 -17.04
C GLN A 8 24.91 12.51 -15.75
N ILE A 9 24.83 13.83 -15.72
CA ILE A 9 25.03 14.62 -14.48
C ILE A 9 23.87 14.39 -13.52
N PRO A 10 24.08 14.47 -12.18
CA PRO A 10 23.02 14.27 -11.20
C PRO A 10 21.80 15.16 -11.43
N TYR A 11 20.60 14.62 -11.28
CA TYR A 11 19.34 15.36 -11.44
C TYR A 11 19.28 16.64 -10.61
N SER A 12 19.76 16.59 -9.34
CA SER A 12 19.80 17.73 -8.44
C SER A 12 20.68 18.86 -8.98
N PHE A 13 21.84 18.51 -9.55
CA PHE A 13 22.75 19.48 -10.16
C PHE A 13 22.12 20.07 -11.44
N ALA A 14 21.57 19.22 -12.31
CA ALA A 14 20.91 19.64 -13.54
C ALA A 14 19.77 20.62 -13.26
N LYS A 15 18.89 20.29 -12.31
CA LYS A 15 17.76 21.11 -11.89
C LYS A 15 18.17 22.41 -11.25
N ARG A 16 19.13 22.38 -10.32
CA ARG A 16 19.61 23.56 -9.57
C ARG A 16 20.31 24.58 -10.46
N HIS A 17 21.13 24.09 -11.39
CA HIS A 17 22.01 24.94 -12.21
C HIS A 17 21.51 25.14 -13.63
N GLY A 18 20.45 24.47 -14.06
CA GLY A 18 19.85 24.63 -15.40
C GLY A 18 20.74 24.13 -16.52
N VAL A 19 21.46 23.01 -16.33
CA VAL A 19 22.31 22.38 -17.32
C VAL A 19 22.09 20.86 -17.30
N LEU A 20 22.06 20.21 -18.46
CA LEU A 20 21.95 18.74 -18.56
C LEU A 20 22.81 18.21 -19.73
N ILE A 21 23.16 16.94 -19.71
CA ILE A 21 23.83 16.24 -20.80
C ILE A 21 22.82 15.37 -21.51
N ARG A 22 22.75 15.49 -22.83
CA ARG A 22 21.89 14.69 -23.70
C ARG A 22 22.73 14.04 -24.78
N TYR A 23 22.35 12.82 -25.16
CA TYR A 23 23.01 12.09 -26.25
C TYR A 23 22.04 11.94 -27.42
N GLU A 24 22.54 12.20 -28.62
CA GLU A 24 21.85 11.89 -29.90
C GLU A 24 22.81 11.02 -30.72
N GLY A 25 22.58 9.72 -30.73
CA GLY A 25 23.52 8.77 -31.28
C GLY A 25 24.87 8.81 -30.53
N ASP A 26 25.97 9.01 -31.25
CA ASP A 26 27.32 9.13 -30.69
C ASP A 26 27.72 10.56 -30.31
N HIS A 27 26.81 11.53 -30.40
CA HIS A 27 27.08 12.94 -30.11
C HIS A 27 26.51 13.33 -28.74
N ALA A 28 27.34 13.98 -27.94
CA ALA A 28 26.93 14.53 -26.64
C ALA A 28 26.63 16.04 -26.77
N PHE A 29 25.51 16.44 -26.18
CA PHE A 29 25.06 17.84 -26.10
C PHE A 29 25.01 18.27 -24.63
N ILE A 30 25.58 19.44 -24.33
CA ILE A 30 25.36 20.14 -23.06
C ILE A 30 24.23 21.13 -23.29
N VAL A 31 23.02 20.79 -22.82
CA VAL A 31 21.84 21.64 -22.91
C VAL A 31 21.83 22.58 -21.72
N ARG A 32 21.64 23.88 -21.96
CA ARG A 32 21.64 24.90 -20.92
C ARG A 32 20.54 25.94 -21.11
N ARG A 33 20.14 26.58 -20.03
CA ARG A 33 19.27 27.77 -20.06
C ARG A 33 20.09 29.04 -20.26
N GLU A 34 19.44 30.13 -20.62
CA GLU A 34 20.07 31.44 -20.84
C GLU A 34 20.83 31.91 -19.60
N ASN A 35 20.27 31.71 -18.40
CA ASN A 35 20.82 32.15 -17.12
C ASN A 35 21.68 31.08 -16.41
N THR A 36 22.12 30.04 -17.12
CA THR A 36 22.97 28.99 -16.51
C THR A 36 24.34 29.54 -16.10
N PRO A 37 24.77 29.38 -14.82
CA PRO A 37 26.08 29.85 -14.37
C PRO A 37 27.24 29.24 -15.16
N LEU A 38 28.24 30.03 -15.51
CA LEU A 38 29.40 29.57 -16.28
C LEU A 38 30.16 28.41 -15.60
N LEU A 39 30.23 28.43 -14.27
CA LEU A 39 30.82 27.36 -13.46
C LEU A 39 30.08 26.03 -13.63
N ALA A 40 28.76 26.07 -13.72
CA ALA A 40 27.96 24.85 -13.92
C ALA A 40 28.18 24.24 -15.31
N ILE A 41 28.36 25.09 -16.33
CA ILE A 41 28.70 24.63 -17.69
C ILE A 41 30.10 23.99 -17.71
N GLN A 42 31.06 24.63 -17.02
CA GLN A 42 32.42 24.07 -16.91
C GLN A 42 32.43 22.72 -16.19
N GLU A 43 31.64 22.59 -15.12
CA GLU A 43 31.53 21.35 -14.35
C GLU A 43 30.87 20.23 -15.18
N ALA A 44 29.78 20.55 -15.92
CA ALA A 44 29.16 19.61 -16.85
C ALA A 44 30.12 19.13 -17.93
N ARG A 45 30.97 20.05 -18.47
CA ARG A 45 32.01 19.71 -19.45
C ARG A 45 33.12 18.85 -18.84
N ARG A 46 33.53 19.14 -17.61
CA ARG A 46 34.52 18.34 -16.88
C ARG A 46 34.00 16.92 -16.61
N PHE A 47 32.75 16.83 -16.20
CA PHE A 47 32.08 15.55 -15.94
C PHE A 47 31.99 14.68 -17.21
N LEU A 48 31.69 15.29 -18.35
CA LEU A 48 31.56 14.59 -19.63
C LEU A 48 32.92 14.05 -20.12
N GLY A 49 34.03 14.76 -19.90
CA GLY A 49 35.39 14.32 -20.22
C GLY A 49 35.77 14.28 -21.71
N HIS A 50 34.83 14.59 -22.62
CA HIS A 50 35.07 14.65 -24.09
C HIS A 50 34.34 15.84 -24.71
N PRO A 51 34.67 16.21 -25.97
CA PRO A 51 34.02 17.35 -26.64
C PRO A 51 32.51 17.16 -26.77
N ALA A 52 31.74 18.23 -26.46
CA ALA A 52 30.30 18.26 -26.60
C ALA A 52 29.86 19.57 -27.28
N GLN A 53 28.72 19.52 -27.97
CA GLN A 53 28.06 20.71 -28.52
C GLN A 53 27.19 21.37 -27.46
N PHE A 54 27.05 22.68 -27.53
CA PHE A 54 26.20 23.43 -26.61
C PHE A 54 24.85 23.71 -27.27
N GLN A 55 23.77 23.44 -26.55
CA GLN A 55 22.41 23.73 -26.97
C GLN A 55 21.74 24.68 -25.96
N LEU A 56 21.23 25.82 -26.43
CA LEU A 56 20.44 26.75 -25.63
C LEU A 56 18.96 26.33 -25.69
N CYS A 57 18.27 26.38 -24.57
CA CYS A 57 16.83 26.10 -24.51
C CYS A 57 16.11 27.11 -23.58
N THR A 58 14.81 27.25 -23.79
CA THR A 58 13.92 27.98 -22.87
C THR A 58 13.71 27.24 -21.56
N ASP A 59 13.21 27.91 -20.53
CA ASP A 59 12.89 27.27 -19.25
C ASP A 59 11.86 26.15 -19.40
N GLN A 60 10.88 26.34 -20.27
CA GLN A 60 9.83 25.34 -20.52
C GLN A 60 10.37 24.10 -21.24
N GLU A 61 11.19 24.29 -22.26
CA GLU A 61 11.88 23.20 -22.97
C GLU A 61 12.86 22.47 -22.05
N PHE A 62 13.59 23.21 -21.19
CA PHE A 62 14.51 22.62 -20.22
C PHE A 62 13.77 21.69 -19.27
N HIS A 63 12.61 22.10 -18.73
CA HIS A 63 11.82 21.24 -17.84
C HIS A 63 11.30 19.99 -18.55
N GLN A 64 10.89 20.08 -19.81
CA GLN A 64 10.48 18.91 -20.60
C GLN A 64 11.66 17.97 -20.88
N LEU A 65 12.81 18.51 -21.26
CA LEU A 65 14.03 17.76 -21.50
C LEU A 65 14.57 17.12 -20.21
N LEU A 66 14.52 17.83 -19.10
CA LEU A 66 14.90 17.30 -17.79
C LEU A 66 14.00 16.13 -17.41
N SER A 67 12.68 16.27 -17.58
CA SER A 67 11.74 15.19 -17.30
C SER A 67 11.93 14.00 -18.24
N SER A 68 12.11 14.22 -19.54
CA SER A 68 12.28 13.14 -20.53
C SER A 68 13.64 12.45 -20.43
N SER A 69 14.70 13.18 -20.12
CA SER A 69 16.06 12.62 -19.97
C SER A 69 16.22 11.75 -18.74
N PHE A 70 15.36 11.96 -17.71
CA PHE A 70 15.34 11.21 -16.49
C PHE A 70 14.08 10.32 -16.33
N ALA A 71 13.13 10.32 -17.32
CA ALA A 71 11.91 9.50 -17.33
C ALA A 71 11.98 8.26 -18.25
N GLY A 72 13.05 8.09 -19.00
CA GLY A 72 13.21 7.04 -20.01
C GLY A 72 14.17 5.94 -19.61
N ASP A 73 13.83 5.12 -18.64
CA ASP A 73 14.06 3.67 -18.64
C ASP A 73 13.33 3.06 -17.45
N THR A 74 12.84 1.84 -17.56
CA THR A 74 12.17 1.03 -16.53
C THR A 74 12.96 0.84 -15.23
N GLY A 75 13.64 1.86 -14.77
CA GLY A 75 14.58 1.99 -13.67
C GLY A 75 14.37 3.25 -12.84
N GLU A 76 13.13 3.78 -12.68
CA GLU A 76 12.89 4.88 -11.71
C GLU A 76 13.42 4.52 -10.30
N SER A 77 13.43 3.21 -9.96
CA SER A 77 14.08 2.70 -8.76
C SER A 77 15.62 2.78 -8.83
N GLN A 78 16.24 2.64 -10.01
CA GLN A 78 17.69 2.76 -10.19
C GLN A 78 18.18 4.20 -10.26
N GLN A 79 17.34 5.16 -10.69
CA GLN A 79 17.72 6.56 -10.74
C GLN A 79 17.58 7.27 -9.38
N VAL A 80 16.69 6.81 -8.52
CA VAL A 80 16.71 7.16 -7.09
C VAL A 80 17.98 6.61 -6.43
N ALA A 81 18.43 5.42 -6.83
CA ALA A 81 19.69 4.83 -6.40
C ALA A 81 20.92 5.54 -6.99
N ALA A 82 20.90 6.00 -8.26
CA ALA A 82 22.03 6.71 -8.87
C ALA A 82 22.24 8.13 -8.30
N GLY A 83 21.19 8.77 -7.73
CA GLY A 83 21.34 9.97 -6.91
C GLY A 83 21.81 9.68 -5.48
N LEU A 84 21.91 8.40 -5.10
CA LEU A 84 22.36 7.91 -3.78
C LEU A 84 23.71 7.22 -3.84
N GLU A 85 24.29 7.01 -5.03
CA GLU A 85 25.63 6.37 -5.17
C GLU A 85 26.78 7.18 -4.55
N ASP A 86 26.55 8.45 -4.17
CA ASP A 86 27.47 9.26 -3.36
C ASP A 86 27.12 9.25 -1.85
N HIS A 87 26.14 8.43 -1.42
CA HIS A 87 25.84 8.32 0.01
C HIS A 87 26.58 7.13 0.62
N PRO A 88 27.33 7.38 1.72
CA PRO A 88 27.91 6.29 2.50
C PRO A 88 26.79 5.33 2.93
N ASP A 89 27.11 4.04 2.97
CA ASP A 89 26.27 2.95 3.46
C ASP A 89 25.49 3.39 4.71
N LEU A 90 24.22 2.98 4.84
CA LEU A 90 23.36 3.29 6.00
C LEU A 90 24.07 3.03 7.33
N LEU A 91 24.93 2.00 7.38
CA LEU A 91 25.76 1.69 8.55
C LEU A 91 26.79 2.80 8.80
N SER A 92 27.47 3.28 7.76
CA SER A 92 28.48 4.35 7.88
C SER A 92 27.84 5.70 8.22
N LEU A 93 26.61 5.98 7.75
CA LEU A 93 25.83 7.16 8.16
C LEU A 93 25.43 7.08 9.63
N ALA A 94 24.98 5.91 10.08
CA ALA A 94 24.62 5.68 11.47
C ALA A 94 25.81 5.84 12.43
N ASP A 95 27.02 5.45 11.99
CA ASP A 95 28.27 5.59 12.77
C ASP A 95 28.90 6.97 12.70
N SER A 96 28.57 7.77 11.69
CA SER A 96 29.16 9.11 11.47
C SER A 96 28.49 10.23 12.27
N VAL A 97 27.41 9.95 13.02
CA VAL A 97 26.72 10.96 13.85
C VAL A 97 27.55 11.20 15.12
N PRO A 98 28.02 12.45 15.38
CA PRO A 98 28.81 12.78 16.57
C PRO A 98 28.01 12.58 17.86
N GLU A 99 28.71 12.37 18.98
CA GLU A 99 28.13 12.45 20.33
C GLU A 99 27.73 13.88 20.64
N ALA A 100 26.45 14.11 20.88
CA ALA A 100 25.80 15.31 21.45
C ALA A 100 26.38 16.68 21.08
N GLU A 101 25.92 17.26 19.98
CA GLU A 101 25.89 18.72 19.81
C GLU A 101 24.42 19.20 19.80
N ASP A 102 24.21 20.45 20.23
CA ASP A 102 22.90 21.06 20.40
C ASP A 102 22.21 21.22 19.02
N LEU A 103 21.11 20.47 18.82
CA LEU A 103 20.44 20.30 17.52
C LEU A 103 19.55 21.48 17.11
N MET A 104 19.46 22.53 17.94
CA MET A 104 18.55 23.64 17.68
C MET A 104 19.12 24.65 16.66
N ASP A 105 20.43 24.62 16.36
CA ASP A 105 21.13 25.61 15.54
C ASP A 105 21.73 25.04 14.22
N GLN A 106 21.41 23.82 13.80
CA GLN A 106 22.04 23.25 12.61
C GLN A 106 21.19 23.36 11.36
N GLU A 107 21.79 23.89 10.28
CA GLU A 107 21.27 23.90 8.91
C GLU A 107 20.92 22.47 8.39
N ASP A 108 20.13 22.37 7.32
CA ASP A 108 19.54 21.16 6.72
C ASP A 108 20.51 19.98 6.41
N ASP A 109 21.80 20.13 6.70
CA ASP A 109 22.87 19.14 6.48
C ASP A 109 23.25 18.30 7.72
N ALA A 110 22.50 18.39 8.82
CA ALA A 110 22.79 17.62 10.03
C ALA A 110 22.80 16.10 9.73
N PRO A 111 23.78 15.33 10.26
CA PRO A 111 23.89 13.89 10.02
C PRO A 111 22.61 13.10 10.32
N ILE A 112 21.82 13.54 11.32
CA ILE A 112 20.54 12.92 11.69
C ILE A 112 19.47 13.11 10.62
N VAL A 113 19.45 14.25 9.91
CA VAL A 113 18.52 14.53 8.81
C VAL A 113 18.85 13.64 7.61
N ARG A 114 20.16 13.52 7.31
CA ARG A 114 20.63 12.60 6.25
C ARG A 114 20.26 11.16 6.53
N LEU A 115 20.41 10.70 7.78
CA LEU A 115 20.00 9.35 8.17
C LEU A 115 18.48 9.14 8.00
N ILE A 116 17.63 10.08 8.44
CA ILE A 116 16.18 9.99 8.26
C ILE A 116 15.81 9.96 6.77
N ASN A 117 16.40 10.83 5.97
CA ASN A 117 16.16 10.88 4.53
C ASN A 117 16.61 9.59 3.82
N ALA A 118 17.76 9.03 4.23
CA ALA A 118 18.24 7.75 3.72
C ALA A 118 17.31 6.58 4.09
N LEU A 119 16.79 6.56 5.33
CA LEU A 119 15.79 5.57 5.77
C LEU A 119 14.48 5.67 4.97
N LEU A 120 13.99 6.88 4.72
CA LEU A 120 12.80 7.11 3.91
C LEU A 120 13.01 6.70 2.45
N SER A 121 14.15 7.06 1.87
CA SER A 121 14.52 6.69 0.49
C SER A 121 14.65 5.19 0.33
N GLU A 122 15.32 4.52 1.28
CA GLU A 122 15.44 3.06 1.26
C GLU A 122 14.07 2.37 1.40
N ALA A 123 13.21 2.88 2.30
CA ALA A 123 11.87 2.34 2.48
C ALA A 123 11.02 2.45 1.20
N ILE A 124 11.10 3.58 0.48
CA ILE A 124 10.43 3.77 -0.81
C ILE A 124 11.02 2.84 -1.86
N ARG A 125 12.36 2.74 -1.94
CA ARG A 125 13.07 1.90 -2.92
C ARG A 125 12.64 0.43 -2.82
N VAL A 126 12.50 -0.10 -1.59
CA VAL A 126 12.09 -1.50 -1.37
C VAL A 126 10.57 -1.69 -1.28
N GLY A 127 9.77 -0.64 -1.46
CA GLY A 127 8.31 -0.72 -1.36
C GLY A 127 7.81 -1.04 0.04
N ALA A 128 8.49 -0.54 1.08
CA ALA A 128 8.08 -0.74 2.45
C ALA A 128 6.78 0.02 2.77
N SER A 129 5.89 -0.59 3.55
CA SER A 129 4.68 0.06 4.04
C SER A 129 4.92 0.87 5.31
N ASP A 130 5.84 0.42 6.19
CA ASP A 130 6.10 1.04 7.48
C ASP A 130 7.60 1.02 7.80
N ILE A 131 8.09 2.06 8.49
CA ILE A 131 9.39 2.13 9.12
C ILE A 131 9.17 2.08 10.63
N HIS A 132 9.79 1.16 11.31
CA HIS A 132 9.76 1.01 12.76
C HIS A 132 11.11 1.41 13.34
N ILE A 133 11.13 2.36 14.25
CA ILE A 133 12.30 2.79 15.02
C ILE A 133 12.03 2.44 16.48
N GLU A 134 12.80 1.52 17.02
CA GLU A 134 12.52 0.90 18.32
C GLU A 134 13.74 0.92 19.21
N SER A 135 13.60 1.60 20.36
CA SER A 135 14.63 1.68 21.38
C SER A 135 14.53 0.49 22.34
N PHE A 136 15.61 -0.27 22.45
CA PHE A 136 15.77 -1.35 23.40
C PHE A 136 16.83 -0.97 24.47
N GLU A 137 17.00 -1.81 25.50
CA GLU A 137 17.95 -1.55 26.55
C GLU A 137 19.38 -1.27 26.06
N LYS A 138 19.86 -2.03 25.09
CA LYS A 138 21.25 -1.99 24.60
C LYS A 138 21.39 -1.59 23.13
N ARG A 139 20.30 -1.43 22.41
CA ARG A 139 20.35 -1.15 20.96
C ARG A 139 19.18 -0.30 20.50
N LEU A 140 19.39 0.43 19.42
CA LEU A 140 18.34 1.01 18.57
C LEU A 140 18.17 0.12 17.35
N SER A 141 16.94 -0.27 17.03
CA SER A 141 16.64 -1.10 15.86
C SER A 141 15.77 -0.33 14.88
N VAL A 142 16.16 -0.28 13.63
CA VAL A 142 15.34 0.25 12.54
C VAL A 142 14.93 -0.91 11.63
N ARG A 143 13.62 -1.10 11.52
CA ARG A 143 13.04 -2.19 10.73
C ARG A 143 12.08 -1.64 9.70
N LEU A 144 12.09 -2.22 8.50
CA LEU A 144 11.11 -1.95 7.45
C LEU A 144 10.09 -3.08 7.38
N ARG A 145 8.83 -2.74 7.17
CA ARG A 145 7.80 -3.71 6.82
C ARG A 145 7.67 -3.78 5.30
N VAL A 146 8.19 -4.84 4.71
CA VAL A 146 8.13 -5.10 3.28
C VAL A 146 7.27 -6.33 3.04
N ASP A 147 6.25 -6.21 2.19
CA ASP A 147 5.29 -7.28 1.89
C ASP A 147 4.69 -7.96 3.15
N GLY A 148 4.41 -7.15 4.19
CA GLY A 148 3.84 -7.58 5.45
C GLY A 148 4.84 -8.11 6.48
N GLN A 149 6.12 -8.33 6.11
CA GLN A 149 7.17 -8.83 6.99
C GLN A 149 8.09 -7.72 7.47
N LEU A 150 8.43 -7.74 8.77
CA LEU A 150 9.41 -6.83 9.35
C LEU A 150 10.83 -7.37 9.11
N ARG A 151 11.71 -6.49 8.60
CA ARG A 151 13.13 -6.76 8.38
C ARG A 151 13.95 -5.66 9.01
N GLU A 152 14.95 -6.04 9.80
CA GLU A 152 15.92 -5.09 10.34
C GLU A 152 16.90 -4.69 9.23
N ILE A 153 17.09 -3.38 9.06
CA ILE A 153 17.97 -2.84 8.01
C ILE A 153 19.22 -2.18 8.60
N VAL A 154 19.12 -1.61 9.79
CA VAL A 154 20.24 -0.97 10.47
C VAL A 154 20.02 -0.96 11.98
N GLN A 155 21.12 -1.04 12.73
CA GLN A 155 21.17 -0.88 14.19
C GLN A 155 22.06 0.32 14.52
N PRO A 156 21.53 1.56 14.49
CA PRO A 156 22.28 2.73 14.91
C PRO A 156 22.65 2.65 16.38
N ARG A 157 23.64 3.45 16.80
CA ARG A 157 23.98 3.57 18.23
C ARG A 157 22.76 4.05 19.03
N ARG A 158 22.57 3.50 20.21
CA ARG A 158 21.39 3.77 21.04
C ARG A 158 21.23 5.25 21.41
N GLU A 159 22.34 5.93 21.58
CA GLU A 159 22.44 7.36 21.93
C GLU A 159 21.74 8.26 20.88
N LEU A 160 21.61 7.77 19.64
CA LEU A 160 20.92 8.47 18.57
C LEU A 160 19.37 8.42 18.66
N ALA A 161 18.82 7.53 19.50
CA ALA A 161 17.38 7.37 19.60
C ALA A 161 16.63 8.66 19.99
N PRO A 162 17.03 9.41 21.03
CA PRO A 162 16.35 10.66 21.38
C PRO A 162 16.41 11.71 20.26
N LEU A 163 17.53 11.77 19.54
CA LEU A 163 17.76 12.72 18.46
C LEU A 163 16.87 12.40 17.25
N LEU A 164 16.84 11.12 16.83
CA LEU A 164 15.96 10.64 15.75
C LEU A 164 14.50 10.92 16.08
N VAL A 165 14.06 10.55 17.28
CA VAL A 165 12.67 10.75 17.71
C VAL A 165 12.30 12.23 17.73
N SER A 166 13.15 13.10 18.32
CA SER A 166 12.90 14.53 18.38
C SER A 166 12.80 15.14 16.98
N ARG A 167 13.70 14.77 16.06
CA ARG A 167 13.66 15.29 14.69
C ARG A 167 12.41 14.81 13.93
N ILE A 168 12.02 13.55 14.08
CA ILE A 168 10.79 13.02 13.48
C ILE A 168 9.56 13.74 14.05
N LYS A 169 9.53 14.01 15.36
CA LYS A 169 8.46 14.80 15.99
C LYS A 169 8.35 16.21 15.40
N VAL A 170 9.49 16.90 15.22
CA VAL A 170 9.51 18.22 14.55
C VAL A 170 8.92 18.14 13.15
N MET A 171 9.37 17.16 12.35
CA MET A 171 8.89 16.96 10.99
C MET A 171 7.38 16.66 10.95
N ALA A 172 6.89 15.91 11.94
CA ALA A 172 5.47 15.53 12.06
C ALA A 172 4.61 16.58 12.79
N LYS A 173 5.20 17.71 13.21
CA LYS A 173 4.55 18.80 13.99
C LYS A 173 3.98 18.30 15.33
N LEU A 174 4.70 17.40 16.00
CA LEU A 174 4.38 16.84 17.31
C LEU A 174 5.12 17.60 18.44
N ASP A 175 4.62 17.48 19.66
CA ASP A 175 5.27 18.07 20.83
C ASP A 175 6.53 17.27 21.22
N ILE A 176 7.69 17.91 21.14
CA ILE A 176 9.00 17.33 21.46
C ILE A 176 9.17 17.12 22.96
N ALA A 177 8.61 18.03 23.76
CA ALA A 177 8.76 18.00 25.22
C ALA A 177 7.92 16.90 25.87
N GLU A 178 6.78 16.55 25.28
CA GLU A 178 5.90 15.51 25.79
C GLU A 178 6.33 14.11 25.32
N LYS A 179 6.79 13.27 26.26
CA LYS A 179 7.32 11.92 25.98
C LYS A 179 6.55 10.81 26.71
N ARG A 180 5.48 11.16 27.44
CA ARG A 180 4.74 10.25 28.34
C ARG A 180 3.44 9.73 27.74
N ILE A 181 2.96 10.38 26.68
CA ILE A 181 1.71 10.01 25.99
C ILE A 181 1.97 9.71 24.52
N PRO A 182 1.15 8.84 23.89
CA PRO A 182 1.20 8.64 22.44
C PRO A 182 0.87 9.93 21.70
N GLN A 183 1.50 10.12 20.56
CA GLN A 183 1.21 11.23 19.66
C GLN A 183 1.16 10.74 18.21
N ASP A 184 0.23 11.29 17.45
CA ASP A 184 0.05 10.99 16.04
C ASP A 184 0.18 12.26 15.20
N GLY A 185 0.91 12.18 14.08
CA GLY A 185 1.14 13.30 13.21
C GLY A 185 1.35 12.88 11.75
N ARG A 186 1.64 13.86 10.90
CA ARG A 186 1.82 13.63 9.47
C ARG A 186 2.99 14.44 8.93
N ILE A 187 3.80 13.82 8.07
CA ILE A 187 4.87 14.44 7.32
C ILE A 187 4.48 14.37 5.84
N SER A 188 4.43 15.51 5.16
CA SER A 188 4.31 15.55 3.70
C SER A 188 5.64 16.01 3.14
N LEU A 189 6.25 15.19 2.30
CA LEU A 189 7.57 15.47 1.74
C LEU A 189 7.61 15.08 0.26
N ARG A 190 8.58 15.63 -0.44
CA ARG A 190 8.82 15.29 -1.84
C ARG A 190 10.19 14.61 -1.94
N LEU A 191 10.18 13.32 -2.30
CA LEU A 191 11.38 12.51 -2.50
C LEU A 191 11.49 12.14 -3.98
N ALA A 192 12.61 12.46 -4.60
CA ALA A 192 12.89 12.17 -6.02
C ALA A 192 11.75 12.60 -6.98
N GLY A 193 11.11 13.75 -6.70
CA GLY A 193 10.00 14.26 -7.50
C GLY A 193 8.62 13.69 -7.17
N ARG A 194 8.53 12.65 -6.30
CA ARG A 194 7.26 12.05 -5.84
C ARG A 194 6.81 12.70 -4.54
N GLU A 195 5.53 13.01 -4.44
CA GLU A 195 4.92 13.40 -3.18
C GLU A 195 4.61 12.16 -2.35
N VAL A 196 5.16 12.11 -1.15
CA VAL A 196 4.97 11.03 -0.19
C VAL A 196 4.40 11.62 1.08
N ASP A 197 3.28 11.07 1.53
CA ASP A 197 2.73 11.35 2.84
C ASP A 197 3.14 10.23 3.80
N VAL A 198 3.60 10.61 4.98
CA VAL A 198 4.01 9.67 6.02
C VAL A 198 3.20 9.96 7.27
N ARG A 199 2.42 8.98 7.74
CA ARG A 199 1.80 9.04 9.06
C ARG A 199 2.81 8.60 10.10
N VAL A 200 2.96 9.39 11.14
CA VAL A 200 3.90 9.17 12.23
C VAL A 200 3.11 8.91 13.50
N SER A 201 3.39 7.80 14.16
CA SER A 201 2.87 7.50 15.50
C SER A 201 4.03 7.30 16.45
N THR A 202 4.00 7.96 17.61
CA THR A 202 4.96 7.79 18.69
C THR A 202 4.31 7.15 19.89
N LEU A 203 5.00 6.22 20.53
CA LEU A 203 4.50 5.50 21.70
C LEU A 203 5.59 5.46 22.78
N PRO A 204 5.34 5.92 24.02
CA PRO A 204 6.24 5.73 25.14
C PRO A 204 6.53 4.25 25.38
N SER A 205 7.79 3.90 25.60
CA SER A 205 8.21 2.56 25.98
C SER A 205 9.26 2.61 27.10
N SER A 206 9.63 1.45 27.68
CA SER A 206 10.54 1.36 28.82
C SER A 206 11.93 1.96 28.54
N HIS A 207 12.36 2.00 27.29
CA HIS A 207 13.71 2.43 26.90
C HIS A 207 13.72 3.68 26.00
N GLY A 208 12.65 4.46 26.02
CA GLY A 208 12.45 5.65 25.19
C GLY A 208 11.19 5.52 24.32
N GLU A 209 10.96 6.47 23.44
CA GLU A 209 9.80 6.43 22.56
C GLU A 209 10.07 5.50 21.37
N ARG A 210 9.06 4.71 21.03
CA ARG A 210 8.98 3.96 19.78
C ARG A 210 8.31 4.83 18.73
N VAL A 211 8.81 4.80 17.51
CA VAL A 211 8.22 5.52 16.36
C VAL A 211 7.86 4.53 15.28
N VAL A 212 6.66 4.69 14.72
CA VAL A 212 6.23 4.01 13.50
C VAL A 212 5.87 5.07 12.47
N MET A 213 6.50 4.99 11.31
CA MET A 213 6.22 5.85 10.17
C MET A 213 5.58 5.00 9.07
N ARG A 214 4.31 5.23 8.76
CA ARG A 214 3.59 4.57 7.67
C ARG A 214 3.67 5.40 6.40
N LEU A 215 4.22 4.82 5.35
CA LEU A 215 4.31 5.46 4.04
C LEU A 215 2.98 5.31 3.29
N LEU A 216 2.43 6.42 2.82
CA LEU A 216 1.21 6.47 2.03
C LEU A 216 1.57 6.83 0.59
N ASP A 217 1.43 5.87 -0.31
CA ASP A 217 1.67 6.10 -1.74
C ASP A 217 0.43 6.74 -2.37
N LYS A 218 0.54 8.02 -2.75
CA LYS A 218 -0.53 8.74 -3.45
C LYS A 218 -0.80 8.20 -4.86
N GLN A 219 0.12 7.43 -5.44
CA GLN A 219 -0.09 6.82 -6.76
C GLN A 219 -0.96 5.55 -6.71
N ALA A 220 -1.13 4.96 -5.53
CA ALA A 220 -2.06 3.84 -5.32
C ALA A 220 -3.52 4.18 -5.71
N GLY A 221 -3.87 5.47 -5.80
CA GLY A 221 -5.20 5.96 -6.21
C GLY A 221 -5.63 5.67 -7.65
N ARG A 222 -4.76 5.09 -8.48
CA ARG A 222 -5.08 4.69 -9.86
C ARG A 222 -5.44 3.22 -10.01
N LEU A 223 -5.63 2.51 -8.91
CA LEU A 223 -6.01 1.10 -8.94
C LEU A 223 -7.50 0.97 -9.34
N ASN A 224 -7.75 0.27 -10.44
CA ASN A 224 -9.07 -0.19 -10.83
C ASN A 224 -9.24 -1.68 -10.50
N MET A 225 -10.44 -2.23 -10.69
CA MET A 225 -10.74 -3.62 -10.36
C MET A 225 -9.85 -4.63 -11.09
N THR A 226 -9.29 -4.30 -12.27
CA THR A 226 -8.40 -5.21 -13.02
C THR A 226 -7.05 -5.44 -12.32
N HIS A 227 -6.63 -4.52 -11.46
CA HIS A 227 -5.37 -4.60 -10.70
C HIS A 227 -5.49 -5.39 -9.38
N LEU A 228 -6.70 -5.78 -8.99
CA LEU A 228 -6.95 -6.51 -7.74
C LEU A 228 -6.44 -7.96 -7.76
N GLY A 229 -6.03 -8.46 -8.91
CA GLY A 229 -5.58 -9.86 -9.06
C GLY A 229 -6.68 -10.89 -8.97
N LEU A 230 -7.93 -10.50 -9.25
CA LEU A 230 -9.08 -11.40 -9.34
C LEU A 230 -8.93 -12.36 -10.53
N MET A 231 -9.39 -13.60 -10.34
CA MET A 231 -9.63 -14.50 -11.46
C MET A 231 -10.87 -14.02 -12.24
N GLN A 232 -10.94 -14.33 -13.55
CA GLN A 232 -11.99 -13.77 -14.43
C GLN A 232 -13.40 -13.93 -13.87
N ASN A 233 -13.75 -15.14 -13.40
CA ASN A 233 -15.08 -15.42 -12.83
C ASN A 233 -15.38 -14.56 -11.60
N ASP A 234 -14.39 -14.33 -10.74
CA ASP A 234 -14.54 -13.54 -9.53
C ASP A 234 -14.58 -12.04 -9.84
N TYR A 235 -13.84 -11.61 -10.88
CA TYR A 235 -13.94 -10.26 -11.42
C TYR A 235 -15.36 -9.98 -11.93
N ASP A 236 -15.93 -10.90 -12.73
CA ASP A 236 -17.27 -10.74 -13.30
C ASP A 236 -18.34 -10.73 -12.19
N ARG A 237 -18.20 -11.58 -11.17
CA ARG A 237 -19.07 -11.59 -9.98
C ARG A 237 -18.99 -10.26 -9.21
N LEU A 238 -17.79 -9.81 -8.91
CA LEU A 238 -17.60 -8.53 -8.21
C LEU A 238 -18.20 -7.38 -9.00
N LYS A 239 -17.95 -7.32 -10.30
CA LYS A 239 -18.50 -6.31 -11.19
C LYS A 239 -20.03 -6.32 -11.20
N GLN A 240 -20.65 -7.50 -11.25
CA GLN A 240 -22.12 -7.62 -11.16
C GLN A 240 -22.66 -7.13 -9.82
N LEU A 241 -21.99 -7.43 -8.71
CA LEU A 241 -22.40 -6.97 -7.38
C LEU A 241 -22.31 -5.45 -7.25
N VAL A 242 -21.18 -4.87 -7.66
CA VAL A 242 -20.91 -3.43 -7.56
C VAL A 242 -21.88 -2.60 -8.40
N HIS A 243 -22.34 -3.11 -9.52
CA HIS A 243 -23.32 -2.41 -10.39
C HIS A 243 -24.78 -2.64 -10.03
N ARG A 244 -25.08 -3.29 -8.88
CA ARG A 244 -26.46 -3.33 -8.41
C ARG A 244 -26.93 -1.96 -7.94
N PRO A 245 -28.21 -1.62 -8.17
CA PRO A 245 -28.70 -0.28 -7.85
C PRO A 245 -28.74 0.02 -6.35
N HIS A 246 -28.93 -1.00 -5.52
CA HIS A 246 -28.98 -0.88 -4.07
C HIS A 246 -28.62 -2.20 -3.39
N GLY A 247 -28.31 -2.13 -2.10
CA GLY A 247 -27.95 -3.27 -1.26
C GLY A 247 -26.64 -3.02 -0.52
N ILE A 248 -26.22 -3.97 0.29
CA ILE A 248 -24.95 -3.93 1.04
C ILE A 248 -23.98 -4.94 0.45
N ILE A 249 -22.75 -4.46 0.17
CA ILE A 249 -21.59 -5.29 -0.13
C ILE A 249 -20.61 -5.15 1.03
N LEU A 250 -20.22 -6.27 1.63
CA LEU A 250 -19.23 -6.31 2.71
C LEU A 250 -17.92 -6.91 2.24
N VAL A 251 -16.82 -6.25 2.55
CA VAL A 251 -15.48 -6.80 2.38
C VAL A 251 -14.92 -7.12 3.76
N THR A 252 -14.56 -8.37 3.99
CA THR A 252 -14.07 -8.83 5.28
C THR A 252 -12.67 -9.42 5.21
N GLY A 253 -11.99 -9.43 6.34
CA GLY A 253 -10.63 -9.94 6.50
C GLY A 253 -9.88 -9.22 7.61
N PRO A 254 -8.71 -9.73 8.02
CA PRO A 254 -7.87 -9.09 9.02
C PRO A 254 -7.34 -7.74 8.56
N THR A 255 -6.73 -7.01 9.49
CA THR A 255 -6.00 -5.78 9.18
C THR A 255 -4.89 -6.06 8.17
N GLY A 256 -4.76 -5.21 7.16
CA GLY A 256 -3.76 -5.37 6.11
C GLY A 256 -4.11 -6.41 5.03
N SER A 257 -5.35 -6.91 4.96
CA SER A 257 -5.80 -7.82 3.89
C SER A 257 -6.15 -7.09 2.57
N GLY A 258 -6.06 -5.77 2.52
CA GLY A 258 -6.32 -4.98 1.32
C GLY A 258 -7.79 -4.59 1.11
N LYS A 259 -8.64 -4.65 2.14
CA LYS A 259 -10.08 -4.31 2.06
C LYS A 259 -10.33 -2.93 1.46
N THR A 260 -9.65 -1.89 1.97
CA THR A 260 -9.76 -0.51 1.48
C THR A 260 -9.39 -0.41 0.00
N THR A 261 -8.33 -1.11 -0.43
CA THR A 261 -7.92 -1.15 -1.84
C THR A 261 -9.02 -1.71 -2.73
N THR A 262 -9.68 -2.78 -2.30
CA THR A 262 -10.81 -3.39 -3.04
C THR A 262 -12.02 -2.45 -3.09
N LEU A 263 -12.37 -1.81 -1.96
CA LEU A 263 -13.45 -0.82 -1.94
C LEU A 263 -13.14 0.39 -2.81
N TYR A 264 -11.93 0.92 -2.75
CA TYR A 264 -11.53 2.07 -3.57
C TYR A 264 -11.52 1.73 -5.07
N ALA A 265 -11.08 0.53 -5.44
CA ALA A 265 -11.16 0.05 -6.82
C ALA A 265 -12.62 -0.09 -7.31
N ALA A 266 -13.52 -0.56 -6.43
CA ALA A 266 -14.96 -0.62 -6.73
C ALA A 266 -15.58 0.79 -6.87
N LEU A 267 -15.23 1.72 -5.97
CA LEU A 267 -15.68 3.11 -6.05
C LEU A 267 -15.17 3.79 -7.33
N SER A 268 -13.91 3.55 -7.70
CA SER A 268 -13.32 4.10 -8.93
C SER A 268 -14.02 3.58 -10.20
N ASP A 269 -14.47 2.31 -10.19
CA ASP A 269 -15.23 1.72 -11.30
C ASP A 269 -16.66 2.30 -11.40
N LEU A 270 -17.26 2.69 -10.27
CA LEU A 270 -18.57 3.33 -10.21
C LEU A 270 -18.56 4.83 -10.53
N ASN A 271 -17.39 5.46 -10.43
CA ASN A 271 -17.23 6.91 -10.53
C ASN A 271 -17.11 7.35 -11.99
N ASP A 272 -18.22 7.32 -12.69
CA ASP A 272 -18.37 7.77 -14.10
C ASP A 272 -18.86 9.22 -14.23
N GLY A 273 -19.01 9.93 -13.12
CA GLY A 273 -19.54 11.30 -13.05
C GLY A 273 -21.06 11.40 -13.05
N SER A 274 -21.80 10.27 -13.17
CA SER A 274 -23.27 10.26 -13.13
C SER A 274 -23.83 9.98 -11.73
N LYS A 275 -23.00 9.52 -10.80
CA LYS A 275 -23.38 9.10 -9.45
C LYS A 275 -22.76 10.00 -8.39
N ASN A 276 -23.55 10.31 -7.36
CA ASN A 276 -23.05 10.95 -6.15
C ASN A 276 -22.51 9.89 -5.19
N ILE A 277 -21.19 9.84 -5.04
CA ILE A 277 -20.48 8.85 -4.22
C ILE A 277 -19.90 9.54 -3.00
N LEU A 278 -20.29 9.09 -1.81
CA LEU A 278 -19.82 9.64 -0.55
C LEU A 278 -19.20 8.57 0.35
N THR A 279 -18.12 8.92 1.07
CA THR A 279 -17.46 8.01 2.00
C THR A 279 -17.30 8.59 3.40
N ALA A 280 -17.31 7.71 4.42
CA ALA A 280 -16.89 8.00 5.78
C ALA A 280 -15.73 7.06 6.17
N GLU A 281 -14.59 7.62 6.59
CA GLU A 281 -13.34 6.87 6.73
C GLU A 281 -12.55 7.26 8.00
N ASP A 282 -11.78 6.34 8.53
CA ASP A 282 -10.96 6.54 9.74
C ASP A 282 -9.56 5.88 9.60
N PRO A 283 -8.59 6.63 9.02
CA PRO A 283 -8.75 7.87 8.28
C PRO A 283 -8.86 7.64 6.76
N ILE A 284 -9.01 8.71 5.96
CA ILE A 284 -8.89 8.66 4.50
C ILE A 284 -7.47 8.23 4.14
N GLU A 285 -7.32 7.14 3.36
CA GLU A 285 -6.00 6.64 2.96
C GLU A 285 -5.37 7.52 1.86
N TYR A 286 -6.13 7.81 0.81
CA TYR A 286 -5.78 8.78 -0.24
C TYR A 286 -7.03 9.36 -0.88
N GLN A 287 -6.86 10.51 -1.53
CA GLN A 287 -7.97 11.22 -2.18
C GLN A 287 -8.37 10.53 -3.48
N LEU A 288 -9.67 10.35 -3.65
CA LEU A 288 -10.29 9.90 -4.91
C LEU A 288 -10.97 11.09 -5.58
N GLU A 289 -10.53 11.45 -6.77
CA GLU A 289 -11.14 12.54 -7.51
C GLU A 289 -12.61 12.23 -7.85
N GLY A 290 -13.49 13.19 -7.67
CA GLY A 290 -14.93 13.03 -7.93
C GLY A 290 -15.72 12.32 -6.84
N ILE A 291 -15.10 11.93 -5.71
CA ILE A 291 -15.75 11.26 -4.58
C ILE A 291 -15.70 12.17 -3.35
N GLY A 292 -16.83 12.36 -2.69
CA GLY A 292 -16.93 13.12 -1.46
C GLY A 292 -16.47 12.30 -0.25
N GLN A 293 -15.21 12.50 0.20
CA GLN A 293 -14.63 11.73 1.30
C GLN A 293 -14.70 12.53 2.62
N THR A 294 -15.33 11.94 3.65
CA THR A 294 -15.44 12.51 5.00
C THR A 294 -14.59 11.71 5.98
N GLN A 295 -13.69 12.38 6.69
CA GLN A 295 -12.91 11.73 7.73
C GLN A 295 -13.60 11.77 9.08
N VAL A 296 -13.63 10.64 9.77
CA VAL A 296 -14.04 10.52 11.17
C VAL A 296 -13.16 11.42 12.05
N ASN A 297 -13.76 12.12 12.99
CA ASN A 297 -13.07 12.98 13.93
C ASN A 297 -13.79 12.94 15.30
N THR A 298 -13.29 12.12 16.19
CA THR A 298 -13.86 11.90 17.52
C THR A 298 -13.78 13.11 18.42
N ASN A 299 -12.86 14.06 18.16
CA ASN A 299 -12.75 15.30 18.97
C ASN A 299 -13.96 16.22 18.82
N VAL A 300 -14.69 16.10 17.71
CA VAL A 300 -15.93 16.85 17.43
C VAL A 300 -17.13 15.93 17.29
N ASP A 301 -17.02 14.70 17.83
CA ASP A 301 -18.07 13.68 17.79
C ASP A 301 -18.53 13.32 16.37
N MET A 302 -17.66 13.43 15.38
CA MET A 302 -17.91 12.95 14.01
C MET A 302 -17.56 11.47 13.94
N THR A 303 -18.51 10.61 14.31
CA THR A 303 -18.42 9.14 14.24
C THR A 303 -18.84 8.61 12.87
N PHE A 304 -18.61 7.31 12.60
CA PHE A 304 -19.11 6.64 11.38
C PHE A 304 -20.64 6.75 11.26
N ALA A 305 -21.38 6.48 12.34
CA ALA A 305 -22.84 6.57 12.38
C ALA A 305 -23.32 8.00 12.06
N ARG A 306 -22.70 9.01 12.67
CA ARG A 306 -23.05 10.41 12.45
C ARG A 306 -22.73 10.89 11.04
N ALA A 307 -21.56 10.50 10.51
CA ALA A 307 -21.19 10.79 9.14
C ALA A 307 -22.17 10.15 8.15
N LEU A 308 -22.49 8.86 8.32
CA LEU A 308 -23.43 8.14 7.45
C LEU A 308 -24.81 8.78 7.46
N LYS A 309 -25.35 9.11 8.65
CA LYS A 309 -26.63 9.86 8.77
C LYS A 309 -26.61 11.21 8.03
N ALA A 310 -25.47 11.89 8.03
CA ALA A 310 -25.35 13.17 7.32
C ALA A 310 -25.26 12.96 5.80
N MET A 311 -24.51 11.97 5.35
CA MET A 311 -24.35 11.64 3.93
C MET A 311 -25.69 11.27 3.28
N LEU A 312 -26.56 10.51 3.96
CA LEU A 312 -27.89 10.15 3.45
C LEU A 312 -28.82 11.34 3.20
N ARG A 313 -28.47 12.54 3.69
CA ARG A 313 -29.18 13.80 3.38
C ARG A 313 -28.54 14.63 2.26
N GLN A 314 -27.51 14.10 1.62
CA GLN A 314 -26.77 14.74 0.54
C GLN A 314 -27.07 14.11 -0.82
N ASP A 315 -28.22 13.43 -0.97
CA ASP A 315 -28.68 12.77 -2.19
C ASP A 315 -27.60 11.82 -2.80
N PRO A 316 -27.10 10.86 -2.00
CA PRO A 316 -26.10 9.92 -2.52
C PRO A 316 -26.74 8.78 -3.30
N ASP A 317 -26.04 8.28 -4.33
CA ASP A 317 -26.35 7.00 -4.98
C ASP A 317 -25.57 5.85 -4.31
N VAL A 318 -24.32 6.13 -3.95
CA VAL A 318 -23.40 5.16 -3.34
C VAL A 318 -22.79 5.75 -2.07
N VAL A 319 -22.83 4.98 -0.99
CA VAL A 319 -22.16 5.34 0.25
C VAL A 319 -21.16 4.26 0.66
N MET A 320 -19.98 4.67 1.11
CA MET A 320 -18.99 3.77 1.69
C MET A 320 -18.73 4.15 3.15
N VAL A 321 -18.82 3.18 4.03
CA VAL A 321 -18.43 3.30 5.43
C VAL A 321 -17.18 2.45 5.63
N GLY A 322 -16.08 3.07 6.05
CA GLY A 322 -14.78 2.42 6.17
C GLY A 322 -14.87 1.09 6.93
N GLU A 323 -15.61 1.05 8.03
CA GLU A 323 -15.92 -0.18 8.75
C GLU A 323 -17.19 -0.05 9.60
N ILE A 324 -17.84 -1.17 9.86
CA ILE A 324 -18.96 -1.29 10.82
C ILE A 324 -18.41 -1.89 12.11
N ARG A 325 -18.41 -1.09 13.20
CA ARG A 325 -17.93 -1.51 14.53
C ARG A 325 -19.04 -1.74 15.54
N ASP A 326 -20.17 -1.07 15.34
CA ASP A 326 -21.27 -0.98 16.30
C ASP A 326 -22.64 -1.15 15.64
N LEU A 327 -23.66 -1.44 16.48
CA LEU A 327 -25.02 -1.66 16.04
C LEU A 327 -25.61 -0.43 15.35
N GLU A 328 -25.36 0.78 15.86
CA GLU A 328 -25.93 2.00 15.30
C GLU A 328 -25.48 2.20 13.84
N THR A 329 -24.19 2.04 13.57
CA THR A 329 -23.64 2.12 12.20
C THR A 329 -24.24 1.04 11.30
N ALA A 330 -24.38 -0.20 11.82
CA ALA A 330 -24.95 -1.32 11.09
C ALA A 330 -26.42 -1.09 10.72
N GLU A 331 -27.24 -0.61 11.66
CA GLU A 331 -28.66 -0.30 11.43
C GLU A 331 -28.84 0.78 10.36
N ILE A 332 -28.04 1.85 10.42
CA ILE A 332 -28.13 2.93 9.43
C ILE A 332 -27.72 2.43 8.05
N ALA A 333 -26.66 1.62 7.96
CA ALA A 333 -26.21 1.00 6.69
C ALA A 333 -27.30 0.12 6.07
N VAL A 334 -27.97 -0.70 6.90
CA VAL A 334 -29.11 -1.54 6.47
C VAL A 334 -30.26 -0.68 5.97
N GLN A 335 -30.66 0.35 6.74
CA GLN A 335 -31.73 1.25 6.33
C GLN A 335 -31.39 2.00 5.04
N ALA A 336 -30.16 2.47 4.88
CA ALA A 336 -29.71 3.10 3.64
C ALA A 336 -29.91 2.19 2.43
N SER A 337 -29.52 0.91 2.56
CA SER A 337 -29.68 -0.06 1.48
C SER A 337 -31.14 -0.35 1.13
N LEU A 338 -32.03 -0.39 2.13
CA LEU A 338 -33.47 -0.61 1.95
C LEU A 338 -34.17 0.61 1.34
N THR A 339 -33.59 1.79 1.50
CA THR A 339 -34.09 3.04 0.90
C THR A 339 -33.51 3.34 -0.49
N GLY A 340 -32.81 2.40 -1.09
CA GLY A 340 -32.39 2.46 -2.49
C GLY A 340 -30.92 2.81 -2.75
N HIS A 341 -30.08 2.87 -1.71
CA HIS A 341 -28.65 3.18 -1.85
C HIS A 341 -27.78 1.91 -1.96
N LEU A 342 -26.71 1.99 -2.73
CA LEU A 342 -25.64 1.00 -2.67
C LEU A 342 -24.69 1.34 -1.52
N VAL A 343 -24.55 0.42 -0.58
CA VAL A 343 -23.70 0.57 0.60
C VAL A 343 -22.50 -0.35 0.51
N LEU A 344 -21.31 0.19 0.61
CA LEU A 344 -20.05 -0.56 0.68
C LEU A 344 -19.46 -0.41 2.09
N SER A 345 -19.04 -1.50 2.70
CA SER A 345 -18.38 -1.42 4.02
C SER A 345 -17.44 -2.59 4.28
N THR A 346 -16.72 -2.51 5.43
CA THR A 346 -15.87 -3.61 5.87
C THR A 346 -16.27 -4.12 7.24
N LEU A 347 -15.90 -5.39 7.46
CA LEU A 347 -15.94 -6.06 8.76
C LEU A 347 -14.60 -6.76 9.03
N HIS A 348 -14.36 -7.11 10.29
CA HIS A 348 -13.20 -7.90 10.71
C HIS A 348 -13.66 -9.31 11.08
N THR A 349 -13.89 -10.16 10.08
CA THR A 349 -14.18 -11.59 10.24
C THR A 349 -13.25 -12.42 9.35
N ASN A 350 -13.08 -13.70 9.65
CA ASN A 350 -12.14 -14.57 8.95
C ASN A 350 -12.74 -15.18 7.67
N THR A 351 -14.05 -15.35 7.61
CA THR A 351 -14.80 -15.94 6.47
C THR A 351 -15.86 -14.96 5.97
N ALA A 352 -16.33 -15.17 4.75
CA ALA A 352 -17.44 -14.38 4.20
C ALA A 352 -18.74 -14.63 5.00
N ILE A 353 -19.03 -15.86 5.36
CA ILE A 353 -20.23 -16.21 6.14
C ILE A 353 -20.14 -15.69 7.58
N GLY A 354 -18.96 -15.72 8.18
CA GLY A 354 -18.71 -15.10 9.51
C GLY A 354 -19.10 -13.62 9.58
N ALA A 355 -19.10 -12.89 8.45
CA ALA A 355 -19.60 -11.51 8.41
C ALA A 355 -21.13 -11.45 8.61
N VAL A 356 -21.89 -12.43 8.10
CA VAL A 356 -23.34 -12.53 8.33
C VAL A 356 -23.61 -12.80 9.81
N THR A 357 -22.91 -13.79 10.38
CA THR A 357 -23.00 -14.13 11.80
C THR A 357 -22.65 -12.93 12.67
N ARG A 358 -21.57 -12.20 12.33
CA ARG A 358 -21.15 -11.03 13.08
C ARG A 358 -22.19 -9.93 13.12
N LEU A 359 -22.89 -9.65 12.01
CA LEU A 359 -23.98 -8.65 12.00
C LEU A 359 -25.18 -9.12 12.82
N LYS A 360 -25.50 -10.41 12.82
CA LYS A 360 -26.54 -10.99 13.69
C LYS A 360 -26.15 -10.82 15.16
N ASP A 361 -24.91 -11.14 15.52
CA ASP A 361 -24.38 -10.97 16.89
C ASP A 361 -24.38 -9.52 17.37
N MET A 362 -24.21 -8.57 16.43
CA MET A 362 -24.33 -7.14 16.72
C MET A 362 -25.78 -6.71 16.98
N GLY A 363 -26.78 -7.55 16.69
CA GLY A 363 -28.19 -7.30 16.95
C GLY A 363 -29.02 -6.97 15.70
N ILE A 364 -28.47 -7.13 14.48
CA ILE A 364 -29.25 -6.93 13.25
C ILE A 364 -30.16 -8.13 13.02
N GLU A 365 -31.44 -7.86 12.88
CA GLU A 365 -32.46 -8.88 12.66
C GLU A 365 -32.26 -9.62 11.31
N PRO A 366 -32.38 -10.98 11.28
CA PRO A 366 -32.13 -11.80 10.09
C PRO A 366 -32.97 -11.37 8.87
N PHE A 367 -34.20 -10.89 9.04
CA PHE A 367 -35.03 -10.45 7.92
C PHE A 367 -34.50 -9.16 7.29
N LEU A 368 -33.86 -8.26 8.05
CA LEU A 368 -33.21 -7.07 7.54
C LEU A 368 -31.96 -7.41 6.76
N LEU A 369 -31.12 -8.31 7.28
CA LEU A 369 -29.93 -8.81 6.58
C LEU A 369 -30.27 -9.49 5.26
N SER A 370 -31.26 -10.36 5.27
CA SER A 370 -31.69 -11.09 4.06
C SER A 370 -32.19 -10.16 2.95
N SER A 371 -32.75 -9.02 3.32
CA SER A 371 -33.31 -8.04 2.40
C SER A 371 -32.27 -7.02 1.90
N SER A 372 -31.25 -6.73 2.71
CA SER A 372 -30.27 -5.69 2.43
C SER A 372 -28.97 -6.22 1.84
N LEU A 373 -28.48 -7.38 2.30
CA LEU A 373 -27.18 -7.93 1.91
C LEU A 373 -27.23 -8.53 0.50
N ILE A 374 -26.33 -8.11 -0.39
CA ILE A 374 -26.25 -8.60 -1.78
C ILE A 374 -24.97 -9.38 -2.08
N GLY A 375 -23.92 -9.20 -1.28
CA GLY A 375 -22.70 -9.95 -1.43
C GLY A 375 -21.73 -9.76 -0.28
N VAL A 376 -20.95 -10.77 0.00
CA VAL A 376 -19.86 -10.72 0.98
C VAL A 376 -18.57 -11.23 0.34
N ILE A 377 -17.48 -10.53 0.61
CA ILE A 377 -16.16 -10.81 0.03
C ILE A 377 -15.18 -10.99 1.18
N ALA A 378 -14.67 -12.21 1.37
CA ALA A 378 -13.52 -12.40 2.25
C ALA A 378 -12.23 -12.29 1.47
N GLN A 379 -11.21 -11.66 2.07
CA GLN A 379 -9.98 -11.31 1.39
C GLN A 379 -8.75 -11.49 2.29
N ARG A 380 -7.67 -12.02 1.69
CA ARG A 380 -6.33 -12.11 2.27
C ARG A 380 -5.29 -11.66 1.26
N LEU A 381 -4.10 -11.28 1.72
CA LEU A 381 -2.95 -11.01 0.87
C LEU A 381 -1.91 -12.11 1.02
N VAL A 382 -1.42 -12.60 -0.12
CA VAL A 382 -0.27 -13.49 -0.25
C VAL A 382 0.85 -12.78 -0.99
N ARG A 383 2.11 -13.13 -0.70
CA ARG A 383 3.26 -12.57 -1.43
C ARG A 383 3.28 -13.14 -2.85
N THR A 384 3.61 -12.29 -3.81
CA THR A 384 3.76 -12.69 -5.21
C THR A 384 5.17 -13.20 -5.43
N LEU A 385 5.31 -14.35 -6.11
CA LEU A 385 6.60 -14.90 -6.48
C LEU A 385 7.37 -13.96 -7.40
N CYS A 386 8.67 -13.86 -7.16
CA CYS A 386 9.56 -13.11 -8.03
C CYS A 386 9.65 -13.80 -9.40
N SER A 387 9.29 -13.09 -10.46
CA SER A 387 9.29 -13.62 -11.82
C SER A 387 10.68 -13.99 -12.35
N HIS A 388 11.76 -13.44 -11.74
CA HIS A 388 13.14 -13.65 -12.19
C HIS A 388 13.79 -14.88 -11.56
N CYS A 389 13.32 -15.35 -10.41
CA CYS A 389 14.01 -16.43 -9.72
C CYS A 389 13.10 -17.58 -9.25
N ALA A 390 11.82 -17.53 -9.54
CA ALA A 390 10.92 -18.63 -9.24
C ALA A 390 11.38 -19.92 -9.96
N THR A 391 11.36 -21.04 -9.25
CA THR A 391 11.67 -22.38 -9.76
C THR A 391 10.45 -23.27 -9.63
N TRP A 392 10.42 -24.40 -10.33
CA TRP A 392 9.32 -25.32 -10.31
C TRP A 392 9.80 -26.69 -9.84
N HIS A 393 8.99 -27.39 -9.05
CA HIS A 393 9.24 -28.76 -8.61
C HIS A 393 8.02 -29.61 -8.87
N ASP A 394 8.21 -30.92 -8.90
CA ASP A 394 7.09 -31.88 -8.98
C ASP A 394 6.45 -31.98 -7.58
N ALA A 395 5.11 -31.90 -7.56
CA ALA A 395 4.36 -31.93 -6.31
C ALA A 395 4.52 -33.29 -5.59
N ASP A 396 4.75 -33.24 -4.29
CA ASP A 396 4.70 -34.42 -3.44
C ASP A 396 3.26 -34.92 -3.20
N ASP A 397 3.10 -36.03 -2.46
CA ASP A 397 1.77 -36.62 -2.27
C ASP A 397 0.87 -35.76 -1.37
N PHE A 398 1.44 -35.02 -0.42
CA PHE A 398 0.70 -34.08 0.41
C PHE A 398 0.22 -32.89 -0.40
N GLU A 399 1.10 -32.31 -1.22
CA GLU A 399 0.77 -31.22 -2.13
C GLU A 399 -0.33 -31.66 -3.12
N LYS A 400 -0.21 -32.84 -3.73
CA LYS A 400 -1.26 -33.37 -4.63
C LYS A 400 -2.62 -33.48 -3.92
N GLU A 401 -2.65 -33.94 -2.66
CA GLU A 401 -3.89 -34.02 -1.88
C GLU A 401 -4.54 -32.65 -1.71
N LEU A 402 -3.74 -31.62 -1.40
CA LEU A 402 -4.24 -30.24 -1.26
C LEU A 402 -4.86 -29.69 -2.54
N PHE A 403 -4.38 -30.12 -3.71
CA PHE A 403 -4.87 -29.60 -5.00
C PHE A 403 -6.06 -30.36 -5.57
N LYS A 404 -6.49 -31.48 -4.98
CA LYS A 404 -7.66 -32.24 -5.45
C LYS A 404 -8.92 -31.40 -5.70
N PRO A 405 -9.26 -30.39 -4.85
CA PRO A 405 -10.43 -29.55 -5.09
C PRO A 405 -10.31 -28.63 -6.31
N VAL A 406 -9.12 -28.34 -6.81
CA VAL A 406 -8.86 -27.33 -7.85
C VAL A 406 -8.22 -27.92 -9.11
N SER A 407 -7.64 -29.10 -9.04
CA SER A 407 -6.99 -29.78 -10.17
C SER A 407 -7.13 -31.29 -10.08
N SER A 408 -7.44 -31.93 -11.22
CA SER A 408 -7.46 -33.39 -11.40
C SER A 408 -6.20 -33.94 -12.06
N GLU A 409 -5.16 -33.10 -12.27
CA GLU A 409 -3.93 -33.51 -12.93
C GLU A 409 -3.11 -34.45 -12.04
N THR A 410 -2.61 -35.56 -12.61
CA THR A 410 -1.77 -36.53 -11.90
C THR A 410 -0.31 -36.08 -11.82
N MET A 411 0.16 -35.28 -12.80
CA MET A 411 1.49 -34.66 -12.80
C MET A 411 1.35 -33.16 -12.52
N LEU A 412 1.57 -32.77 -11.29
CA LEU A 412 1.42 -31.41 -10.84
C LEU A 412 2.80 -30.78 -10.57
N ARG A 413 3.11 -29.69 -11.23
CA ARG A 413 4.33 -28.90 -10.97
C ARG A 413 3.97 -27.61 -10.25
N LEU A 414 4.64 -27.36 -9.13
CA LEU A 414 4.39 -26.22 -8.26
C LEU A 414 5.59 -25.28 -8.19
N PRO A 415 5.35 -23.96 -8.06
CA PRO A 415 6.41 -22.99 -8.01
C PRO A 415 7.00 -22.87 -6.60
N LYS A 416 8.34 -22.64 -6.54
CA LYS A 416 9.08 -22.35 -5.29
C LYS A 416 9.89 -21.06 -5.39
N PRO A 417 10.03 -20.30 -4.29
CA PRO A 417 10.89 -19.14 -4.23
C PRO A 417 12.37 -19.58 -4.17
N LYS A 418 13.25 -18.94 -4.95
CA LYS A 418 14.69 -19.19 -4.89
C LYS A 418 15.44 -18.04 -4.21
N GLY A 419 15.09 -16.79 -4.55
CA GLY A 419 15.79 -15.59 -4.13
C GLY A 419 16.83 -15.13 -5.16
N CYS A 420 16.87 -13.82 -5.44
CA CYS A 420 17.85 -13.13 -6.28
C CYS A 420 17.98 -11.67 -5.82
N GLU A 421 18.93 -10.95 -6.39
CA GLU A 421 19.17 -9.52 -6.07
C GLU A 421 17.91 -8.65 -6.27
N GLN A 422 17.13 -8.89 -7.33
CA GLN A 422 15.93 -8.11 -7.63
C GLN A 422 14.82 -8.24 -6.56
N CYS A 423 14.74 -9.39 -5.89
CA CYS A 423 13.80 -9.58 -4.79
C CYS A 423 14.47 -9.50 -3.41
N ALA A 424 15.67 -8.92 -3.32
CA ALA A 424 16.47 -8.87 -2.10
C ALA A 424 16.58 -10.25 -1.42
N HIS A 425 16.83 -11.29 -2.21
CA HIS A 425 17.00 -12.70 -1.85
C HIS A 425 15.80 -13.36 -1.16
N THR A 426 14.62 -12.76 -1.23
CA THR A 426 13.40 -13.28 -0.58
C THR A 426 12.64 -14.29 -1.43
N GLY A 427 12.81 -14.26 -2.74
CA GLY A 427 12.01 -15.03 -3.69
C GLY A 427 10.63 -14.46 -3.97
N PHE A 428 10.26 -13.30 -3.35
CA PHE A 428 8.96 -12.66 -3.51
C PHE A 428 9.10 -11.18 -3.86
N THR A 429 8.12 -10.64 -4.59
CA THR A 429 8.06 -9.22 -4.96
C THR A 429 6.61 -8.76 -5.02
N GLY A 430 6.21 -7.92 -4.07
CA GLY A 430 4.85 -7.43 -3.95
C GLY A 430 3.86 -8.49 -3.42
N ARG A 431 2.58 -8.13 -3.45
CA ARG A 431 1.49 -8.97 -2.92
C ARG A 431 0.34 -9.03 -3.92
N THR A 432 -0.39 -10.14 -3.89
CA THR A 432 -1.67 -10.30 -4.58
C THR A 432 -2.72 -10.75 -3.58
N ALA A 433 -3.98 -10.41 -3.84
CA ALA A 433 -5.05 -10.86 -2.96
C ALA A 433 -5.56 -12.24 -3.39
N ILE A 434 -6.10 -12.98 -2.42
CA ILE A 434 -6.93 -14.16 -2.62
C ILE A 434 -8.31 -13.87 -2.04
N TYR A 435 -9.34 -14.38 -2.71
CA TYR A 435 -10.72 -13.99 -2.48
C TYR A 435 -11.65 -15.17 -2.26
N GLU A 436 -12.70 -14.92 -1.50
CA GLU A 436 -13.93 -15.70 -1.46
C GLU A 436 -15.07 -14.73 -1.68
N ILE A 437 -15.77 -14.83 -2.82
CA ILE A 437 -16.87 -13.93 -3.17
C ILE A 437 -18.18 -14.73 -3.11
N VAL A 438 -19.01 -14.41 -2.12
CA VAL A 438 -20.30 -15.06 -1.89
C VAL A 438 -21.42 -14.10 -2.26
N PRO A 439 -22.05 -14.26 -3.44
CA PRO A 439 -23.28 -13.56 -3.77
C PRO A 439 -24.42 -14.03 -2.87
N VAL A 440 -25.26 -13.08 -2.44
CA VAL A 440 -26.48 -13.42 -1.70
C VAL A 440 -27.63 -13.53 -2.68
N ASP A 441 -27.86 -14.76 -3.16
CA ASP A 441 -28.97 -15.11 -4.03
C ASP A 441 -30.26 -15.40 -3.23
N ASP A 442 -31.32 -15.76 -3.91
CA ASP A 442 -32.62 -16.00 -3.27
C ASP A 442 -32.63 -17.21 -2.32
N HIS A 443 -31.74 -18.20 -2.52
CA HIS A 443 -31.63 -19.31 -1.60
C HIS A 443 -30.84 -18.90 -0.34
N MET A 444 -29.72 -18.22 -0.50
CA MET A 444 -28.94 -17.67 0.61
C MET A 444 -29.81 -16.70 1.43
N ARG A 445 -30.62 -15.84 0.79
CA ARG A 445 -31.58 -14.97 1.47
C ARG A 445 -32.56 -15.76 2.34
N ARG A 446 -33.13 -16.87 1.84
CA ARG A 446 -34.04 -17.70 2.63
C ARG A 446 -33.34 -18.32 3.84
N LEU A 447 -32.12 -18.80 3.69
CA LEU A 447 -31.32 -19.35 4.78
C LEU A 447 -31.03 -18.27 5.85
N ILE A 448 -30.60 -17.07 5.43
CA ILE A 448 -30.38 -15.94 6.36
C ILE A 448 -31.67 -15.55 7.07
N HIS A 449 -32.78 -15.39 6.32
CA HIS A 449 -34.09 -15.04 6.86
C HIS A 449 -34.60 -16.08 7.87
N GLY A 450 -34.42 -17.36 7.57
CA GLY A 450 -34.75 -18.46 8.46
C GLY A 450 -33.81 -18.63 9.65
N ASN A 451 -32.86 -17.75 9.82
CA ASN A 451 -31.84 -17.80 10.86
C ASN A 451 -31.05 -19.11 10.88
N ALA A 452 -30.73 -19.64 9.71
CA ALA A 452 -29.94 -20.85 9.55
C ALA A 452 -28.60 -20.77 10.28
N ALA A 453 -28.11 -21.92 10.74
CA ALA A 453 -26.81 -22.01 11.39
C ALA A 453 -25.66 -21.69 10.42
N GLU A 454 -24.53 -21.21 10.93
CA GLU A 454 -23.38 -20.78 10.13
C GLU A 454 -22.90 -21.86 9.17
N TYR A 455 -22.82 -23.12 9.65
CA TYR A 455 -22.39 -24.25 8.81
C TYR A 455 -23.32 -24.53 7.61
N GLU A 456 -24.63 -24.23 7.74
CA GLU A 456 -25.60 -24.40 6.64
C GLU A 456 -25.38 -23.32 5.57
N LEU A 457 -25.14 -22.08 6.00
CA LEU A 457 -24.78 -20.97 5.13
C LEU A 457 -23.46 -21.24 4.41
N GLU A 458 -22.45 -21.77 5.13
CA GLU A 458 -21.16 -22.14 4.54
C GLU A 458 -21.29 -23.26 3.54
N ASN A 459 -22.00 -24.34 3.86
CA ASN A 459 -22.23 -25.46 2.94
C ASN A 459 -22.88 -24.99 1.64
N TYR A 460 -23.84 -24.07 1.74
CA TYR A 460 -24.45 -23.50 0.54
C TYR A 460 -23.47 -22.58 -0.21
N ALA A 461 -22.75 -21.74 0.50
CA ALA A 461 -21.74 -20.86 -0.13
C ALA A 461 -20.69 -21.66 -0.91
N ARG A 462 -20.24 -22.84 -0.41
CA ARG A 462 -19.29 -23.74 -1.09
C ARG A 462 -19.85 -24.35 -2.39
N GLN A 463 -21.14 -24.44 -2.53
CA GLN A 463 -21.77 -24.89 -3.81
C GLN A 463 -21.74 -23.77 -4.86
N GLN A 464 -21.70 -22.50 -4.44
CA GLN A 464 -21.76 -21.34 -5.32
C GLN A 464 -20.36 -20.78 -5.66
N SER A 465 -19.45 -20.82 -4.71
CA SER A 465 -18.12 -20.22 -4.83
C SER A 465 -17.07 -21.07 -4.12
N GLY A 466 -15.88 -21.10 -4.69
CA GLY A 466 -14.74 -21.73 -4.03
C GLY A 466 -14.37 -20.99 -2.73
N SER A 467 -13.69 -21.71 -1.84
CA SER A 467 -13.12 -21.12 -0.61
C SER A 467 -11.96 -20.17 -0.95
N ILE A 468 -11.63 -19.31 -0.01
CA ILE A 468 -10.45 -18.43 -0.12
C ILE A 468 -9.15 -19.24 -0.33
N ARG A 469 -9.06 -20.46 0.25
CA ARG A 469 -7.94 -21.39 0.05
C ARG A 469 -7.89 -21.89 -1.39
N GLU A 470 -9.03 -22.27 -1.97
CA GLU A 470 -9.08 -22.74 -3.35
C GLU A 470 -8.67 -21.66 -4.35
N ASP A 471 -9.07 -20.39 -4.14
CA ASP A 471 -8.59 -19.28 -4.97
C ASP A 471 -7.06 -19.13 -4.85
N GLY A 472 -6.53 -19.24 -3.62
CA GLY A 472 -5.10 -19.26 -3.36
C GLY A 472 -4.39 -20.39 -4.13
N LEU A 473 -4.90 -21.61 -4.05
CA LEU A 473 -4.33 -22.77 -4.76
C LEU A 473 -4.39 -22.60 -6.29
N ARG A 474 -5.46 -22.03 -6.85
CA ARG A 474 -5.51 -21.68 -8.29
C ARG A 474 -4.41 -20.68 -8.66
N LYS A 475 -4.11 -19.72 -7.78
CA LYS A 475 -3.02 -18.75 -7.99
C LYS A 475 -1.63 -19.40 -7.87
N VAL A 476 -1.49 -20.44 -7.04
CA VAL A 476 -0.26 -21.24 -7.03
C VAL A 476 -0.07 -21.95 -8.38
N LEU A 477 -1.12 -22.60 -8.93
CA LEU A 477 -1.08 -23.21 -10.26
C LEU A 477 -0.72 -22.22 -11.37
N ALA A 478 -1.19 -20.98 -11.23
CA ALA A 478 -0.85 -19.89 -12.14
C ALA A 478 0.57 -19.29 -11.91
N GLY A 479 1.37 -19.85 -11.00
CA GLY A 479 2.72 -19.37 -10.70
C GLY A 479 2.80 -18.02 -9.99
N LYS A 480 1.71 -17.56 -9.39
CA LYS A 480 1.63 -16.24 -8.74
C LYS A 480 2.15 -16.22 -7.30
N THR A 481 1.99 -17.33 -6.59
CA THR A 481 2.37 -17.47 -5.17
C THR A 481 2.78 -18.92 -4.88
N THR A 482 3.00 -19.26 -3.61
CA THR A 482 3.38 -20.61 -3.18
C THR A 482 2.33 -21.23 -2.28
N VAL A 483 2.40 -22.56 -2.10
CA VAL A 483 1.53 -23.31 -1.18
C VAL A 483 1.67 -22.79 0.24
N GLU A 484 2.90 -22.57 0.69
CA GLU A 484 3.20 -22.10 2.05
C GLU A 484 2.56 -20.73 2.33
N GLU A 485 2.59 -19.82 1.35
CA GLU A 485 1.94 -18.50 1.49
C GLU A 485 0.42 -18.62 1.61
N VAL A 486 -0.19 -19.49 0.82
CA VAL A 486 -1.64 -19.74 0.90
C VAL A 486 -2.00 -20.35 2.24
N LEU A 487 -1.29 -21.39 2.67
CA LEU A 487 -1.52 -22.05 3.97
C LEU A 487 -1.29 -21.09 5.14
N ARG A 488 -0.25 -20.26 5.08
CA ARG A 488 0.06 -19.26 6.13
C ARG A 488 -1.12 -18.34 6.44
N VAL A 489 -1.89 -17.94 5.42
CA VAL A 489 -3.00 -16.99 5.61
C VAL A 489 -4.37 -17.67 5.69
N THR A 490 -4.46 -18.98 5.44
CA THR A 490 -5.73 -19.72 5.43
C THR A 490 -5.81 -20.79 6.52
N ASN A 491 -4.71 -21.12 7.23
CA ASN A 491 -4.70 -22.08 8.34
C ASN A 491 -5.17 -21.50 9.69
N GLU A 492 -5.32 -20.16 9.81
CA GLU A 492 -5.84 -19.52 11.04
C GLU A 492 -7.36 -19.72 11.24
N ALA A 493 -8.02 -20.48 10.37
CA ALA A 493 -9.46 -20.75 10.45
C ALA A 493 -9.79 -22.12 11.08
N ALA A 494 -8.83 -22.76 11.78
CA ALA A 494 -8.99 -24.09 12.35
C ALA A 494 -8.83 -24.15 13.89
N ASP A 495 -9.01 -22.98 14.58
CA ASP A 495 -9.11 -22.92 16.05
C ASP A 495 -10.47 -22.39 16.50
#